data_9114095cc121683d456c1725ac55fe74
#
_entry.id   9114095cc121683d456c1725ac55fe74
#
_cell.length_a   1.000
_cell.length_b   1.000
_cell.length_c   1.000
_cell.angle_alpha   90.00
_cell.angle_beta   90.00
_cell.angle_gamma   90.00
#
_symmetry.space_group_name_H-M   'P 1'
#
loop_
_entity.id
_entity.type
_entity.pdbx_description
1 polymer ?
#
loop_
_entity_poly.entity_id
_entity_poly.type
_entity_poly.pdbx_seq_one_letter_code
_entity_poly.pdbx_strand_id
1 'polypeptide(L)'
;MAAAGATLVRFGIALQPDSEGRRYEMPAQALPELLRQLDLARRHGLRLVLVLRPAPEPEAPLWHSAALQSSLESHWRALSRQLAGRAELAAFDLVNEPHPPGLGFAMKQARWDGLASRLVQAVRAEDPQRTIVLEPSPGARPMAFATATALPFERLVYSVHMYEPFEFTHQRVGDARFTATVDYPGPVPGQGPWSRDRLQAELAPAKRFSDRHGAEIYVGEFGAPRWAPPGARQRYLGDLVSIFSAWGWSWTYHAWREWHGWDAEMGAGLAVAERRDAEPAAALLRAALLDCRGAGGGR
;
A
#
# COMPACT_ATOMS: atom_id res chain seq x y z
N MET A 1 -6.28 10.01 -13.50
CA MET A 1 -6.64 9.72 -12.08
C MET A 1 -7.75 10.65 -11.60
N ALA A 2 -7.57 11.96 -11.49
CA ALA A 2 -8.60 12.88 -10.98
C ALA A 2 -9.93 12.79 -11.75
N ALA A 3 -9.89 12.76 -13.08
CA ALA A 3 -11.08 12.56 -13.92
C ALA A 3 -11.76 11.19 -13.71
N ALA A 4 -11.02 10.21 -13.19
CA ALA A 4 -11.56 8.90 -12.83
C ALA A 4 -12.17 8.85 -11.42
N GLY A 5 -12.20 9.97 -10.69
CA GLY A 5 -12.75 10.03 -9.34
C GLY A 5 -11.70 9.89 -8.21
N ALA A 6 -10.44 9.58 -8.51
CA ALA A 6 -9.41 9.49 -7.48
C ALA A 6 -9.24 10.82 -6.71
N THR A 7 -8.98 10.71 -5.41
CA THR A 7 -8.66 11.84 -4.52
C THR A 7 -7.29 11.66 -3.88
N LEU A 8 -6.80 10.42 -3.83
CA LEU A 8 -5.55 10.04 -3.19
C LEU A 8 -4.68 9.23 -4.16
N VAL A 9 -3.38 9.46 -4.12
CA VAL A 9 -2.36 8.71 -4.88
C VAL A 9 -1.26 8.30 -3.93
N ARG A 10 -0.89 7.01 -3.92
CA ARG A 10 0.29 6.52 -3.22
C ARG A 10 1.48 6.53 -4.19
N PHE A 11 2.57 7.20 -3.83
CA PHE A 11 3.74 7.42 -4.67
C PHE A 11 4.99 6.91 -3.96
N GLY A 12 5.68 5.94 -4.59
CA GLY A 12 6.84 5.28 -4.02
C GLY A 12 8.16 5.85 -4.53
N ILE A 13 9.14 5.97 -3.64
CA ILE A 13 10.54 6.22 -3.96
C ILE A 13 11.38 5.05 -3.46
N ALA A 14 12.03 4.35 -4.40
CA ALA A 14 13.00 3.32 -4.07
C ALA A 14 14.31 3.96 -3.60
N LEU A 15 14.84 3.45 -2.48
CA LEU A 15 16.15 3.81 -1.97
C LEU A 15 17.10 2.62 -2.19
N GLN A 16 18.31 2.89 -2.70
CA GLN A 16 19.34 1.87 -2.89
C GLN A 16 20.43 2.03 -1.84
N PRO A 17 20.96 0.95 -1.28
CA PRO A 17 22.15 1.06 -0.44
C PRO A 17 23.35 1.49 -1.31
N ASP A 18 24.21 2.32 -0.75
CA ASP A 18 25.48 2.67 -1.37
C ASP A 18 26.40 1.43 -1.53
N SER A 19 27.49 1.55 -2.27
CA SER A 19 28.43 0.44 -2.53
C SER A 19 29.03 -0.16 -1.26
N GLU A 20 29.02 0.55 -0.15
CA GLU A 20 29.54 0.11 1.15
C GLU A 20 28.45 -0.42 2.09
N GLY A 21 27.15 -0.34 1.66
CA GLY A 21 26.01 -0.76 2.47
C GLY A 21 25.82 0.04 3.76
N ARG A 22 26.28 1.28 3.79
CA ARG A 22 26.22 2.15 4.98
C ARG A 22 25.19 3.24 4.91
N ARG A 23 24.78 3.64 3.71
CA ARG A 23 23.78 4.69 3.49
C ARG A 23 22.81 4.27 2.41
N TYR A 24 21.57 4.72 2.55
CA TYR A 24 20.65 4.74 1.44
C TYR A 24 20.90 5.95 0.55
N GLU A 25 20.78 5.75 -0.74
CA GLU A 25 20.82 6.79 -1.75
C GLU A 25 19.46 6.90 -2.43
N MET A 26 18.99 8.12 -2.55
CA MET A 26 17.79 8.43 -3.33
C MET A 26 18.23 8.70 -4.77
N PRO A 27 17.58 8.12 -5.79
CA PRO A 27 17.88 8.46 -7.18
C PRO A 27 17.85 9.98 -7.42
N ALA A 28 18.81 10.53 -8.13
CA ALA A 28 18.96 11.98 -8.32
C ALA A 28 17.68 12.66 -8.86
N GLN A 29 16.90 11.95 -9.66
CA GLN A 29 15.65 12.44 -10.22
C GLN A 29 14.43 12.27 -9.30
N ALA A 30 14.55 11.52 -8.21
CA ALA A 30 13.39 11.18 -7.37
C ALA A 30 12.78 12.42 -6.69
N LEU A 31 13.59 13.31 -6.16
CA LEU A 31 13.10 14.54 -5.51
C LEU A 31 12.51 15.56 -6.50
N PRO A 32 13.17 15.90 -7.62
CA PRO A 32 12.54 16.70 -8.66
C PRO A 32 11.21 16.12 -9.16
N GLU A 33 11.15 14.80 -9.37
CA GLU A 33 9.92 14.14 -9.79
C GLU A 33 8.84 14.20 -8.71
N LEU A 34 9.16 13.95 -7.44
CA LEU A 34 8.22 14.10 -6.33
C LEU A 34 7.62 15.51 -6.27
N LEU A 35 8.46 16.56 -6.38
CA LEU A 35 7.98 17.94 -6.39
C LEU A 35 7.04 18.22 -7.56
N ARG A 36 7.39 17.70 -8.75
CA ARG A 36 6.52 17.76 -9.93
C ARG A 36 5.19 17.04 -9.70
N GLN A 37 5.19 15.86 -9.08
CA GLN A 37 3.98 15.11 -8.76
C GLN A 37 3.09 15.84 -7.73
N LEU A 38 3.69 16.46 -6.72
CA LEU A 38 2.96 17.28 -5.76
C LEU A 38 2.30 18.49 -6.44
N ASP A 39 3.00 19.18 -7.33
CA ASP A 39 2.43 20.30 -8.10
C ASP A 39 1.29 19.85 -9.03
N LEU A 40 1.39 18.67 -9.62
CA LEU A 40 0.31 18.06 -10.39
C LEU A 40 -0.87 17.69 -9.48
N ALA A 41 -0.61 17.06 -8.35
CA ALA A 41 -1.65 16.72 -7.37
C ALA A 41 -2.43 17.97 -6.95
N ARG A 42 -1.75 19.04 -6.58
CA ARG A 42 -2.38 20.34 -6.23
C ARG A 42 -3.26 20.87 -7.36
N ARG A 43 -2.73 20.90 -8.61
CA ARG A 43 -3.48 21.40 -9.78
C ARG A 43 -4.75 20.60 -10.08
N HIS A 44 -4.74 19.30 -9.79
CA HIS A 44 -5.85 18.41 -10.08
C HIS A 44 -6.70 18.03 -8.86
N GLY A 45 -6.50 18.70 -7.71
CA GLY A 45 -7.26 18.41 -6.50
C GLY A 45 -7.02 17.02 -5.92
N LEU A 46 -5.84 16.45 -6.18
CA LEU A 46 -5.38 15.18 -5.63
C LEU A 46 -4.53 15.41 -4.38
N ARG A 47 -4.46 14.40 -3.53
CA ARG A 47 -3.52 14.33 -2.41
C ARG A 47 -2.58 13.14 -2.60
N LEU A 48 -1.39 13.21 -2.02
CA LEU A 48 -0.34 12.23 -2.22
C LEU A 48 0.09 11.62 -0.89
N VAL A 49 0.19 10.30 -0.83
CA VAL A 49 0.90 9.56 0.22
C VAL A 49 2.28 9.20 -0.33
N LEU A 50 3.33 9.68 0.30
CA LEU A 50 4.71 9.36 -0.07
C LEU A 50 5.19 8.14 0.71
N VAL A 51 5.63 7.09 0.01
CA VAL A 51 6.25 5.91 0.62
C VAL A 51 7.72 5.79 0.25
N LEU A 52 8.58 5.45 1.22
CA LEU A 52 9.94 5.03 0.94
C LEU A 52 10.05 3.50 0.89
N ARG A 53 10.79 3.03 -0.10
CA ARG A 53 11.00 1.60 -0.42
C ARG A 53 12.49 1.26 -0.33
N PRO A 54 13.01 0.93 0.86
CA PRO A 54 14.40 0.49 1.02
C PRO A 54 14.65 -0.81 0.27
N ALA A 55 15.49 -0.79 -0.75
CA ALA A 55 15.79 -1.97 -1.59
C ALA A 55 16.95 -2.81 -1.02
N PRO A 56 17.05 -4.09 -1.42
CA PRO A 56 16.00 -4.87 -2.08
C PRO A 56 14.86 -5.24 -1.14
N GLU A 57 13.66 -5.26 -1.65
CA GLU A 57 12.48 -5.74 -0.89
C GLU A 57 12.27 -7.25 -1.17
N PRO A 58 11.66 -7.99 -0.21
CA PRO A 58 11.26 -7.57 1.15
C PRO A 58 12.38 -7.70 2.20
N GLU A 59 13.50 -8.33 1.87
CA GLU A 59 14.60 -8.62 2.79
C GLU A 59 15.70 -7.54 2.74
N ALA A 60 15.29 -6.28 2.92
CA ALA A 60 16.22 -5.17 2.86
C ALA A 60 17.35 -5.30 3.90
N PRO A 61 18.61 -4.96 3.54
CA PRO A 61 19.73 -4.93 4.46
C PRO A 61 19.51 -3.96 5.63
N LEU A 62 18.53 -3.08 5.52
CA LEU A 62 18.00 -2.22 6.57
C LEU A 62 17.89 -2.93 7.93
N TRP A 63 17.44 -4.18 7.95
CA TRP A 63 17.15 -4.91 9.18
C TRP A 63 18.39 -5.38 9.93
N HIS A 64 19.55 -5.33 9.29
CA HIS A 64 20.83 -5.81 9.82
C HIS A 64 21.88 -4.68 10.01
N SER A 65 21.57 -3.46 9.59
CA SER A 65 22.49 -2.33 9.57
C SER A 65 21.94 -1.12 10.31
N ALA A 66 22.52 -0.82 11.47
CA ALA A 66 22.22 0.41 12.20
C ALA A 66 22.55 1.67 11.37
N ALA A 67 23.58 1.59 10.52
CA ALA A 67 23.94 2.69 9.64
C ALA A 67 22.85 2.97 8.58
N LEU A 68 22.29 1.92 7.96
CA LEU A 68 21.18 2.08 7.03
C LEU A 68 19.91 2.58 7.71
N GLN A 69 19.63 2.13 8.95
CA GLN A 69 18.51 2.66 9.73
C GLN A 69 18.68 4.16 10.00
N SER A 70 19.85 4.60 10.44
CA SER A 70 20.16 6.01 10.66
C SER A 70 20.11 6.83 9.36
N SER A 71 20.52 6.23 8.24
CA SER A 71 20.38 6.86 6.93
C SER A 71 18.90 7.06 6.55
N LEU A 72 18.05 6.07 6.78
CA LEU A 72 16.61 6.19 6.53
C LEU A 72 15.95 7.25 7.42
N GLU A 73 16.34 7.32 8.70
CA GLU A 73 15.91 8.40 9.60
C GLU A 73 16.29 9.78 9.06
N SER A 74 17.52 9.90 8.52
CA SER A 74 18.01 11.14 7.91
C SER A 74 17.23 11.53 6.65
N HIS A 75 16.86 10.56 5.81
CA HIS A 75 15.99 10.80 4.64
C HIS A 75 14.62 11.33 5.06
N TRP A 76 13.98 10.68 6.05
CA TRP A 76 12.70 11.15 6.55
C TRP A 76 12.76 12.54 7.16
N ARG A 77 13.80 12.84 7.93
CA ARG A 77 14.02 14.18 8.48
C ARG A 77 14.16 15.23 7.37
N ALA A 78 14.99 14.95 6.37
CA ALA A 78 15.22 15.87 5.25
C ALA A 78 13.95 16.10 4.42
N LEU A 79 13.22 15.03 4.07
CA LEU A 79 11.96 15.12 3.33
C LEU A 79 10.90 15.86 4.14
N SER A 80 10.78 15.59 5.43
CA SER A 80 9.80 16.25 6.30
C SER A 80 10.04 17.76 6.37
N ARG A 81 11.29 18.19 6.52
CA ARG A 81 11.67 19.60 6.51
C ARG A 81 11.36 20.26 5.17
N GLN A 82 11.70 19.59 4.06
CA GLN A 82 11.53 20.16 2.74
C GLN A 82 10.07 20.24 2.29
N LEU A 83 9.23 19.31 2.77
CA LEU A 83 7.83 19.17 2.36
C LEU A 83 6.86 19.70 3.41
N ALA A 84 7.35 20.28 4.49
CA ALA A 84 6.51 20.89 5.52
C ALA A 84 5.57 21.95 4.92
N GLY A 85 4.32 21.95 5.36
CA GLY A 85 3.30 22.89 4.87
C GLY A 85 2.70 22.58 3.51
N ARG A 86 3.15 21.55 2.79
CA ARG A 86 2.55 21.12 1.51
C ARG A 86 1.21 20.43 1.78
N ALA A 87 0.10 21.11 1.48
CA ALA A 87 -1.25 20.60 1.76
C ALA A 87 -1.65 19.42 0.87
N GLU A 88 -1.10 19.34 -0.34
CA GLU A 88 -1.29 18.23 -1.27
C GLU A 88 -0.58 16.95 -0.85
N LEU A 89 0.37 17.00 0.08
CA LEU A 89 0.97 15.84 0.70
C LEU A 89 0.11 15.40 1.88
N ALA A 90 -0.62 14.30 1.71
CA ALA A 90 -1.53 13.77 2.73
C ALA A 90 -0.77 13.13 3.90
N ALA A 91 0.19 12.27 3.58
CA ALA A 91 0.89 11.49 4.60
C ALA A 91 2.28 11.01 4.13
N PHE A 92 3.10 10.62 5.11
CA PHE A 92 4.31 9.83 4.91
C PHE A 92 4.04 8.38 5.31
N ASP A 93 4.27 7.45 4.39
CA ASP A 93 4.23 6.01 4.60
C ASP A 93 5.68 5.54 4.79
N LEU A 94 6.04 5.16 6.01
CA LEU A 94 7.43 5.17 6.43
C LEU A 94 8.30 4.11 5.76
N VAL A 95 7.78 2.91 5.54
CA VAL A 95 8.48 1.80 4.87
C VAL A 95 7.45 0.90 4.23
N ASN A 96 7.58 0.67 2.92
CA ASN A 96 6.75 -0.32 2.23
C ASN A 96 7.01 -1.72 2.78
N GLU A 97 5.96 -2.42 3.13
CA GLU A 97 5.94 -3.84 3.50
C GLU A 97 7.09 -4.27 4.43
N PRO A 98 7.22 -3.68 5.62
CA PRO A 98 8.32 -3.99 6.50
C PRO A 98 8.37 -5.49 6.83
N HIS A 99 9.55 -6.13 6.58
CA HIS A 99 9.74 -7.55 6.75
C HIS A 99 11.04 -7.88 7.51
N PRO A 100 11.18 -7.45 8.77
CA PRO A 100 12.37 -7.73 9.56
C PRO A 100 12.53 -9.24 9.79
N PRO A 101 13.77 -9.73 9.96
CA PRO A 101 14.03 -11.12 10.28
C PRO A 101 13.51 -11.47 11.68
N GLY A 102 13.12 -12.73 11.87
CA GLY A 102 12.65 -13.23 13.17
C GLY A 102 11.73 -14.43 13.03
N LEU A 103 11.55 -15.13 14.13
CA LEU A 103 10.63 -16.25 14.22
C LEU A 103 9.24 -15.73 14.67
N GLY A 104 8.27 -15.90 13.77
CA GLY A 104 6.88 -15.51 14.03
C GLY A 104 6.60 -13.98 13.93
N PHE A 105 5.32 -13.66 13.84
CA PHE A 105 4.85 -12.29 13.60
C PHE A 105 5.17 -11.32 14.75
N ALA A 106 5.01 -11.76 16.00
CA ALA A 106 5.23 -10.90 17.15
C ALA A 106 6.68 -10.37 17.22
N MET A 107 7.68 -11.22 16.92
CA MET A 107 9.07 -10.79 16.91
C MET A 107 9.36 -9.83 15.77
N LYS A 108 8.82 -10.09 14.58
CA LYS A 108 8.94 -9.22 13.42
C LYS A 108 8.29 -7.85 13.70
N GLN A 109 7.09 -7.87 14.28
CA GLN A 109 6.39 -6.63 14.67
C GLN A 109 7.21 -5.83 15.70
N ALA A 110 7.71 -6.45 16.76
CA ALA A 110 8.50 -5.73 17.77
C ALA A 110 9.77 -5.07 17.21
N ARG A 111 10.45 -5.74 16.27
CA ARG A 111 11.60 -5.15 15.57
C ARG A 111 11.20 -3.95 14.70
N TRP A 112 10.08 -4.07 14.00
CA TRP A 112 9.52 -2.99 13.22
C TRP A 112 9.11 -1.82 14.11
N ASP A 113 8.40 -2.05 15.19
CA ASP A 113 7.92 -1.00 16.11
C ASP A 113 9.08 -0.16 16.66
N GLY A 114 10.23 -0.79 16.94
CA GLY A 114 11.43 -0.09 17.38
C GLY A 114 11.98 0.87 16.33
N LEU A 115 12.05 0.45 15.05
CA LEU A 115 12.47 1.33 13.96
C LEU A 115 11.39 2.37 13.64
N ALA A 116 10.14 1.96 13.52
CA ALA A 116 9.02 2.84 13.23
C ALA A 116 8.94 4.01 14.22
N SER A 117 9.11 3.73 15.51
CA SER A 117 9.12 4.79 16.55
C SER A 117 10.19 5.84 16.31
N ARG A 118 11.41 5.44 15.92
CA ARG A 118 12.49 6.38 15.58
C ARG A 118 12.18 7.18 14.32
N LEU A 119 11.61 6.53 13.30
CA LEU A 119 11.21 7.21 12.06
C LEU A 119 10.09 8.23 12.32
N VAL A 120 9.08 7.87 13.13
CA VAL A 120 8.03 8.81 13.57
C VAL A 120 8.66 10.03 14.26
N GLN A 121 9.59 9.82 15.19
CA GLN A 121 10.29 10.92 15.89
C GLN A 121 11.08 11.79 14.91
N ALA A 122 11.75 11.19 13.92
CA ALA A 122 12.48 11.92 12.89
C ALA A 122 11.57 12.83 12.05
N VAL A 123 10.40 12.34 11.68
CA VAL A 123 9.36 13.14 10.97
C VAL A 123 8.83 14.25 11.87
N ARG A 124 8.44 13.91 13.11
CA ARG A 124 7.83 14.85 14.07
C ARG A 124 8.75 16.02 14.45
N ALA A 125 10.07 15.82 14.41
CA ALA A 125 11.03 16.88 14.66
C ALA A 125 10.96 18.03 13.64
N GLU A 126 10.49 17.78 12.43
CA GLU A 126 10.45 18.74 11.33
C GLU A 126 9.01 19.08 10.87
N ASP A 127 8.10 18.12 10.92
CA ASP A 127 6.67 18.28 10.55
C ASP A 127 5.77 17.61 11.60
N PRO A 128 5.52 18.27 12.74
CA PRO A 128 4.79 17.66 13.85
C PRO A 128 3.32 17.36 13.54
N GLN A 129 2.75 17.96 12.50
CA GLN A 129 1.34 17.81 12.15
C GLN A 129 1.09 16.82 11.00
N ARG A 130 2.14 16.28 10.39
CA ARG A 130 2.01 15.36 9.26
C ARG A 130 1.36 14.05 9.69
N THR A 131 0.37 13.58 8.96
CA THR A 131 -0.14 12.21 9.10
C THR A 131 0.96 11.23 8.70
N ILE A 132 1.12 10.17 9.48
CA ILE A 132 2.08 9.09 9.22
C ILE A 132 1.31 7.80 9.03
N VAL A 133 1.65 7.07 7.96
CA VAL A 133 1.14 5.73 7.69
C VAL A 133 2.16 4.71 8.20
N LEU A 134 1.67 3.72 8.92
CA LEU A 134 2.42 2.58 9.42
C LEU A 134 1.84 1.29 8.87
N GLU A 135 2.70 0.47 8.34
CA GLU A 135 2.36 -0.85 7.82
C GLU A 135 2.77 -1.93 8.84
N PRO A 136 1.82 -2.68 9.45
CA PRO A 136 2.18 -3.76 10.36
C PRO A 136 3.05 -4.83 9.69
N SER A 137 3.98 -5.35 10.46
CA SER A 137 4.93 -6.38 10.01
C SER A 137 4.43 -7.78 10.36
N PRO A 138 4.63 -8.76 9.45
CA PRO A 138 5.33 -8.66 8.19
C PRO A 138 4.45 -8.28 7.00
N GLY A 139 4.98 -7.38 6.16
CA GLY A 139 4.49 -7.15 4.80
C GLY A 139 3.10 -6.51 4.70
N ALA A 140 2.68 -5.71 5.67
CA ALA A 140 1.37 -5.06 5.71
C ALA A 140 0.16 -6.00 5.57
N ARG A 141 0.36 -7.32 5.74
CA ARG A 141 -0.67 -8.33 5.52
C ARG A 141 -1.78 -8.25 6.57
N PRO A 142 -3.03 -8.61 6.24
CA PRO A 142 -4.12 -8.58 7.21
C PRO A 142 -3.81 -9.32 8.51
N MET A 143 -3.18 -10.48 8.44
CA MET A 143 -2.83 -11.27 9.62
C MET A 143 -1.72 -10.65 10.49
N ALA A 144 -0.91 -9.72 9.97
CA ALA A 144 0.09 -9.00 10.76
C ALA A 144 -0.55 -8.16 11.88
N PHE A 145 -1.78 -7.70 11.66
CA PHE A 145 -2.55 -6.97 12.66
C PHE A 145 -2.92 -7.79 13.91
N ALA A 146 -2.84 -9.12 13.84
CA ALA A 146 -3.09 -9.96 15.02
C ALA A 146 -2.03 -9.77 16.13
N THR A 147 -0.83 -9.33 15.76
CA THR A 147 0.30 -9.08 16.68
C THR A 147 0.70 -7.61 16.76
N ALA A 148 0.08 -6.75 15.94
CA ALA A 148 0.34 -5.32 15.96
C ALA A 148 -0.25 -4.67 17.23
N THR A 149 0.46 -3.66 17.72
CA THR A 149 0.00 -2.74 18.78
C THR A 149 0.00 -1.31 18.25
N ALA A 150 -0.93 -0.49 18.72
CA ALA A 150 -0.91 0.91 18.35
C ALA A 150 0.28 1.61 19.02
N LEU A 151 1.11 2.28 18.23
CA LEU A 151 2.21 3.07 18.76
C LEU A 151 1.68 4.32 19.47
N PRO A 152 2.32 4.80 20.53
CA PRO A 152 1.84 5.92 21.35
C PRO A 152 2.16 7.30 20.72
N PHE A 153 1.76 7.49 19.48
CA PHE A 153 1.90 8.74 18.75
C PHE A 153 0.55 9.14 18.15
N GLU A 154 0.32 10.44 18.04
CA GLU A 154 -0.86 10.98 17.38
C GLU A 154 -0.74 10.98 15.85
N ARG A 155 -1.86 11.09 15.15
CA ARG A 155 -1.95 11.20 13.68
C ARG A 155 -1.28 10.03 12.96
N LEU A 156 -1.50 8.83 13.48
CA LEU A 156 -1.12 7.59 12.83
C LEU A 156 -2.31 6.99 12.12
N VAL A 157 -2.08 6.52 10.91
CA VAL A 157 -2.98 5.69 10.11
C VAL A 157 -2.28 4.35 9.89
N TYR A 158 -2.98 3.24 10.00
CA TYR A 158 -2.40 1.92 9.78
C TYR A 158 -2.81 1.39 8.42
N SER A 159 -1.81 0.98 7.62
CA SER A 159 -2.04 0.48 6.27
C SER A 159 -2.08 -1.04 6.24
N VAL A 160 -3.04 -1.58 5.48
CA VAL A 160 -3.11 -2.99 5.13
C VAL A 160 -2.98 -3.16 3.62
N HIS A 161 -2.20 -4.17 3.20
CA HIS A 161 -2.13 -4.61 1.81
C HIS A 161 -2.95 -5.89 1.64
N MET A 162 -3.85 -5.91 0.66
CA MET A 162 -4.78 -7.04 0.50
C MET A 162 -4.55 -7.73 -0.84
N TYR A 163 -3.79 -8.81 -0.76
CA TYR A 163 -3.50 -9.68 -1.91
C TYR A 163 -3.89 -11.14 -1.66
N GLU A 164 -4.54 -11.46 -0.53
CA GLU A 164 -5.02 -12.81 -0.28
C GLU A 164 -6.24 -13.16 -1.14
N PRO A 165 -6.29 -14.37 -1.69
CA PRO A 165 -5.25 -15.39 -1.67
C PRO A 165 -4.17 -15.11 -2.73
N PHE A 166 -2.90 -15.25 -2.37
CA PHE A 166 -1.78 -15.00 -3.30
C PHE A 166 -1.84 -15.89 -4.53
N GLU A 167 -2.37 -17.10 -4.42
CA GLU A 167 -2.57 -18.02 -5.55
C GLU A 167 -3.47 -17.41 -6.64
N PHE A 168 -4.40 -16.53 -6.26
CA PHE A 168 -5.26 -15.80 -7.20
C PHE A 168 -4.60 -14.51 -7.69
N THR A 169 -4.14 -13.68 -6.76
CA THR A 169 -3.64 -12.32 -7.10
C THR A 169 -2.27 -12.33 -7.75
N HIS A 170 -1.46 -13.37 -7.51
CA HIS A 170 -0.13 -13.55 -8.08
C HIS A 170 -0.03 -14.75 -9.04
N GLN A 171 -1.16 -15.29 -9.50
CA GLN A 171 -1.12 -16.36 -10.50
C GLN A 171 -0.37 -15.91 -11.75
N ARG A 172 0.67 -16.64 -12.12
CA ARG A 172 1.56 -16.34 -13.28
C ARG A 172 2.18 -14.94 -13.26
N VAL A 173 2.46 -14.41 -12.05
CA VAL A 173 3.21 -13.18 -11.84
C VAL A 173 4.67 -13.54 -11.55
N GLY A 174 5.62 -12.82 -12.13
CA GLY A 174 7.05 -12.99 -11.91
C GLY A 174 7.53 -14.41 -12.24
N ASP A 175 8.30 -15.01 -11.36
CA ASP A 175 8.92 -16.36 -11.51
C ASP A 175 7.91 -17.52 -11.46
N ALA A 176 6.63 -17.19 -11.58
CA ALA A 176 5.54 -18.16 -11.65
C ALA A 176 5.47 -19.14 -10.46
N ARG A 177 5.71 -18.64 -9.25
CA ARG A 177 5.47 -19.42 -8.02
C ARG A 177 4.07 -20.03 -7.97
N PHE A 178 3.08 -19.28 -8.50
CA PHE A 178 1.67 -19.69 -8.60
C PHE A 178 1.31 -19.89 -10.06
N THR A 179 1.52 -21.09 -10.59
CA THR A 179 1.32 -21.44 -12.00
C THR A 179 -0.11 -21.82 -12.33
N ALA A 180 -0.87 -22.29 -11.34
CA ALA A 180 -2.25 -22.73 -11.53
C ALA A 180 -3.16 -21.54 -11.89
N THR A 181 -4.14 -21.80 -12.73
CA THR A 181 -5.24 -20.85 -12.95
C THR A 181 -6.24 -20.98 -11.81
N VAL A 182 -6.45 -19.91 -11.09
CA VAL A 182 -7.37 -19.83 -9.95
C VAL A 182 -8.50 -18.87 -10.31
N ASP A 183 -9.75 -19.29 -10.07
CA ASP A 183 -10.94 -18.44 -10.25
C ASP A 183 -11.37 -17.80 -8.93
N TYR A 184 -12.18 -16.75 -9.01
CA TYR A 184 -12.80 -16.11 -7.87
C TYR A 184 -14.24 -15.68 -8.20
N PRO A 185 -15.23 -16.00 -7.31
CA PRO A 185 -15.11 -16.90 -6.15
C PRO A 185 -14.86 -18.34 -6.59
N GLY A 186 -14.18 -19.11 -5.75
CA GLY A 186 -13.89 -20.50 -6.11
C GLY A 186 -12.85 -21.16 -5.17
N PRO A 187 -12.53 -22.43 -5.45
CA PRO A 187 -11.54 -23.17 -4.67
C PRO A 187 -10.12 -22.66 -4.96
N VAL A 188 -9.35 -22.48 -3.90
CA VAL A 188 -7.92 -22.15 -3.97
C VAL A 188 -7.12 -23.37 -3.50
N PRO A 189 -6.11 -23.82 -4.26
CA PRO A 189 -5.29 -24.97 -3.91
C PRO A 189 -4.73 -24.87 -2.48
N GLY A 190 -4.97 -25.89 -1.66
CA GLY A 190 -4.50 -25.96 -0.27
C GLY A 190 -5.23 -25.08 0.74
N GLN A 191 -6.20 -24.25 0.32
CA GLN A 191 -6.88 -23.30 1.20
C GLN A 191 -8.41 -23.46 1.26
N GLY A 192 -8.99 -24.25 0.32
CA GLY A 192 -10.45 -24.38 0.20
C GLY A 192 -11.11 -23.22 -0.55
N PRO A 193 -12.44 -23.06 -0.42
CA PRO A 193 -13.18 -22.04 -1.19
C PRO A 193 -12.91 -20.62 -0.67
N TRP A 194 -12.76 -19.71 -1.62
CA TRP A 194 -12.69 -18.27 -1.36
C TRP A 194 -13.93 -17.58 -1.92
N SER A 195 -14.44 -16.67 -1.13
CA SER A 195 -15.63 -15.86 -1.40
C SER A 195 -15.49 -14.50 -0.72
N ARG A 196 -16.48 -13.64 -0.90
CA ARG A 196 -16.55 -12.36 -0.17
C ARG A 196 -16.45 -12.53 1.34
N ASP A 197 -17.13 -13.52 1.91
CA ASP A 197 -17.08 -13.77 3.36
C ASP A 197 -15.68 -14.19 3.81
N ARG A 198 -14.97 -14.98 2.99
CA ARG A 198 -13.58 -15.34 3.29
C ARG A 198 -12.65 -14.13 3.19
N LEU A 199 -12.81 -13.25 2.21
CA LEU A 199 -12.04 -11.99 2.14
C LEU A 199 -12.29 -11.12 3.39
N GLN A 200 -13.54 -11.02 3.81
CA GLN A 200 -13.91 -10.29 5.02
C GLN A 200 -13.29 -10.92 6.28
N ALA A 201 -13.26 -12.24 6.36
CA ALA A 201 -12.62 -12.96 7.46
C ALA A 201 -11.09 -12.74 7.50
N GLU A 202 -10.43 -12.72 6.33
CA GLU A 202 -9.00 -12.40 6.24
C GLU A 202 -8.68 -10.97 6.70
N LEU A 203 -9.52 -10.00 6.37
CA LEU A 203 -9.36 -8.61 6.78
C LEU A 203 -9.76 -8.35 8.26
N ALA A 204 -10.45 -9.31 8.90
CA ALA A 204 -10.95 -9.14 10.27
C ALA A 204 -9.88 -8.82 11.33
N PRO A 205 -8.61 -9.29 11.26
CA PRO A 205 -7.57 -8.83 12.19
C PRO A 205 -7.35 -7.32 12.15
N ALA A 206 -7.31 -6.71 10.96
CA ALA A 206 -7.17 -5.26 10.80
C ALA A 206 -8.41 -4.52 11.33
N LYS A 207 -9.62 -5.06 11.08
CA LYS A 207 -10.86 -4.48 11.63
C LYS A 207 -10.88 -4.52 13.15
N ARG A 208 -10.52 -5.66 13.77
CA ARG A 208 -10.43 -5.76 15.22
C ARG A 208 -9.38 -4.83 15.82
N PHE A 209 -8.25 -4.62 15.13
CA PHE A 209 -7.23 -3.67 15.55
C PHE A 209 -7.80 -2.24 15.55
N SER A 210 -8.45 -1.85 14.46
CA SER A 210 -9.14 -0.54 14.35
C SER A 210 -10.12 -0.33 15.49
N ASP A 211 -11.02 -1.29 15.73
CA ASP A 211 -12.05 -1.20 16.77
C ASP A 211 -11.47 -1.13 18.19
N ARG A 212 -10.40 -1.89 18.44
CA ARG A 212 -9.76 -1.93 19.76
C ARG A 212 -9.02 -0.64 20.11
N HIS A 213 -8.37 -0.04 19.11
CA HIS A 213 -7.46 1.08 19.31
C HIS A 213 -8.03 2.43 18.84
N GLY A 214 -9.21 2.46 18.22
CA GLY A 214 -9.74 3.64 17.57
C GLY A 214 -8.87 4.11 16.40
N ALA A 215 -8.11 3.18 15.79
CA ALA A 215 -7.13 3.50 14.76
C ALA A 215 -7.77 3.54 13.37
N GLU A 216 -7.41 4.55 12.58
CA GLU A 216 -7.80 4.62 11.17
C GLU A 216 -7.05 3.57 10.34
N ILE A 217 -7.77 2.88 9.45
CA ILE A 217 -7.21 1.93 8.50
C ILE A 217 -7.26 2.50 7.08
N TYR A 218 -6.16 2.32 6.38
CA TYR A 218 -5.99 2.63 4.98
C TYR A 218 -5.57 1.36 4.23
N VAL A 219 -6.20 1.04 3.11
CA VAL A 219 -5.77 -0.05 2.24
C VAL A 219 -4.75 0.52 1.24
N GLY A 220 -3.46 0.35 1.55
CA GLY A 220 -2.36 0.93 0.77
C GLY A 220 -2.21 0.29 -0.60
N GLU A 221 -2.43 -1.03 -0.66
CA GLU A 221 -2.36 -1.78 -1.91
C GLU A 221 -3.40 -2.90 -1.94
N PHE A 222 -4.00 -3.10 -3.11
CA PHE A 222 -4.76 -4.29 -3.49
C PHE A 222 -4.85 -4.37 -5.01
N GLY A 223 -4.94 -5.57 -5.55
CA GLY A 223 -4.99 -5.76 -6.98
C GLY A 223 -5.21 -7.22 -7.36
N ALA A 224 -5.47 -7.47 -8.64
CA ALA A 224 -5.58 -8.81 -9.21
C ALA A 224 -5.14 -8.80 -10.68
N PRO A 225 -4.51 -9.89 -11.17
CA PRO A 225 -3.94 -9.90 -12.50
C PRO A 225 -5.02 -9.90 -13.57
N ARG A 226 -4.76 -9.20 -14.68
CA ARG A 226 -5.70 -9.07 -15.78
C ARG A 226 -5.91 -10.36 -16.59
N TRP A 227 -5.06 -11.35 -16.39
CA TRP A 227 -5.19 -12.70 -16.96
C TRP A 227 -5.88 -13.70 -16.03
N ALA A 228 -6.45 -13.26 -14.93
CA ALA A 228 -7.38 -14.06 -14.15
C ALA A 228 -8.57 -14.50 -15.03
N PRO A 229 -9.27 -15.60 -14.70
CA PRO A 229 -10.43 -16.05 -15.45
C PRO A 229 -11.46 -14.94 -15.72
N PRO A 230 -12.24 -15.04 -16.82
CA PRO A 230 -13.19 -14.01 -17.19
C PRO A 230 -14.14 -13.63 -16.04
N GLY A 231 -14.18 -12.34 -15.70
CA GLY A 231 -14.99 -11.80 -14.61
C GLY A 231 -14.43 -12.00 -13.20
N ALA A 232 -13.45 -12.88 -12.99
CA ALA A 232 -12.89 -13.14 -11.65
C ALA A 232 -12.26 -11.90 -11.02
N ARG A 233 -11.44 -11.17 -11.80
CA ARG A 233 -10.83 -9.91 -11.36
C ARG A 233 -11.86 -8.91 -10.87
N GLN A 234 -12.94 -8.73 -11.66
CA GLN A 234 -14.00 -7.77 -11.33
C GLN A 234 -14.76 -8.17 -10.07
N ARG A 235 -15.09 -9.47 -9.91
CA ARG A 235 -15.76 -9.97 -8.70
C ARG A 235 -14.89 -9.76 -7.46
N TYR A 236 -13.61 -10.11 -7.54
CA TYR A 236 -12.65 -9.94 -6.45
C TYR A 236 -12.49 -8.47 -6.03
N LEU A 237 -12.24 -7.59 -7.00
CA LEU A 237 -12.10 -6.15 -6.75
C LEU A 237 -13.41 -5.54 -6.23
N GLY A 238 -14.56 -5.95 -6.76
CA GLY A 238 -15.87 -5.48 -6.32
C GLY A 238 -16.18 -5.87 -4.88
N ASP A 239 -15.89 -7.11 -4.51
CA ASP A 239 -16.07 -7.58 -3.13
C ASP A 239 -15.17 -6.82 -2.15
N LEU A 240 -13.88 -6.62 -2.50
CA LEU A 240 -12.96 -5.86 -1.66
C LEU A 240 -13.40 -4.41 -1.48
N VAL A 241 -13.71 -3.70 -2.56
CA VAL A 241 -14.15 -2.31 -2.49
C VAL A 241 -15.45 -2.19 -1.69
N SER A 242 -16.38 -3.15 -1.84
CA SER A 242 -17.60 -3.20 -1.02
C SER A 242 -17.31 -3.37 0.47
N ILE A 243 -16.32 -4.22 0.83
CA ILE A 243 -15.90 -4.40 2.23
C ILE A 243 -15.25 -3.11 2.76
N PHE A 244 -14.34 -2.50 2.00
CA PHE A 244 -13.66 -1.27 2.41
C PHE A 244 -14.66 -0.14 2.64
N SER A 245 -15.61 0.04 1.72
CA SER A 245 -16.67 1.05 1.83
C SER A 245 -17.56 0.81 3.05
N ALA A 246 -17.97 -0.44 3.30
CA ALA A 246 -18.79 -0.80 4.46
C ALA A 246 -18.09 -0.52 5.80
N TRP A 247 -16.75 -0.59 5.83
CA TRP A 247 -15.95 -0.31 7.01
C TRP A 247 -15.42 1.14 7.09
N GLY A 248 -15.70 1.96 6.09
CA GLY A 248 -15.24 3.35 6.00
C GLY A 248 -13.73 3.48 5.77
N TRP A 249 -13.10 2.47 5.17
CA TRP A 249 -11.67 2.48 4.90
C TRP A 249 -11.34 3.19 3.60
N SER A 250 -10.36 4.09 3.64
CA SER A 250 -9.75 4.66 2.44
C SER A 250 -8.86 3.63 1.75
N TRP A 251 -8.68 3.74 0.44
CA TRP A 251 -7.89 2.79 -0.32
C TRP A 251 -7.19 3.40 -1.53
N THR A 252 -6.11 2.76 -1.99
CA THR A 252 -5.46 2.98 -3.27
C THR A 252 -5.30 1.66 -4.02
N TYR A 253 -5.69 1.66 -5.29
CA TYR A 253 -5.55 0.50 -6.17
C TYR A 253 -4.12 0.40 -6.70
N HIS A 254 -3.51 -0.76 -6.62
CA HIS A 254 -2.19 -1.07 -7.17
C HIS A 254 -2.31 -1.93 -8.46
N ALA A 255 -1.99 -1.40 -9.66
CA ALA A 255 -1.42 -0.07 -9.79
C ALA A 255 -2.02 0.66 -11.00
N TRP A 256 -2.06 1.97 -10.93
CA TRP A 256 -2.44 2.79 -12.06
C TRP A 256 -1.28 2.91 -13.04
N ARG A 257 -1.32 2.13 -14.13
CA ARG A 257 -0.38 2.20 -15.27
C ARG A 257 1.09 1.96 -14.92
N GLU A 258 1.39 1.47 -13.74
CA GLU A 258 2.76 1.19 -13.29
C GLU A 258 3.26 -0.12 -13.90
N TRP A 259 2.46 -1.16 -13.80
CA TRP A 259 2.78 -2.47 -14.35
C TRP A 259 1.57 -3.08 -15.07
N HIS A 260 1.82 -3.56 -16.29
CA HIS A 260 0.74 -4.05 -17.16
C HIS A 260 -0.11 -5.19 -16.57
N GLY A 261 0.45 -5.99 -15.67
CA GLY A 261 -0.23 -7.16 -15.09
C GLY A 261 -1.42 -6.80 -14.21
N TRP A 262 -1.36 -5.70 -13.48
CA TRP A 262 -2.44 -5.21 -12.63
C TRP A 262 -3.15 -3.97 -13.21
N ASP A 263 -2.76 -3.52 -14.39
CA ASP A 263 -3.38 -2.36 -15.03
C ASP A 263 -4.88 -2.63 -15.30
N ALA A 264 -5.73 -1.87 -14.62
CA ALA A 264 -7.18 -2.05 -14.71
C ALA A 264 -7.76 -1.64 -16.08
N GLU A 265 -7.04 -0.81 -16.83
CA GLU A 265 -7.45 -0.31 -18.15
C GLU A 265 -7.02 -1.23 -19.29
N MET A 266 -6.24 -2.27 -19.02
CA MET A 266 -5.86 -3.27 -20.00
C MET A 266 -6.79 -4.50 -19.95
N GLY A 267 -7.21 -4.98 -21.12
CA GLY A 267 -7.98 -6.19 -21.27
C GLY A 267 -7.25 -7.46 -20.86
N ALA A 268 -7.98 -8.57 -20.79
CA ALA A 268 -7.44 -9.88 -20.40
C ALA A 268 -6.27 -10.33 -21.29
N GLY A 269 -5.37 -11.14 -20.70
CA GLY A 269 -4.25 -11.74 -21.42
C GLY A 269 -2.87 -11.36 -20.84
N LEU A 270 -1.83 -12.12 -21.17
CA LEU A 270 -0.47 -11.93 -20.66
C LEU A 270 0.31 -10.83 -21.41
N ALA A 271 0.07 -10.68 -22.71
CA ALA A 271 0.74 -9.68 -23.52
C ALA A 271 0.26 -8.27 -23.19
N VAL A 272 1.15 -7.28 -23.27
CA VAL A 272 0.78 -5.87 -23.16
C VAL A 272 -0.27 -5.53 -24.23
N ALA A 273 -1.33 -4.86 -23.83
CA ALA A 273 -2.45 -4.49 -24.68
C ALA A 273 -2.74 -2.99 -24.59
N GLU A 274 -3.55 -2.48 -25.50
CA GLU A 274 -4.04 -1.11 -25.41
C GLU A 274 -4.91 -0.91 -24.18
N ARG A 275 -4.80 0.26 -23.57
CA ARG A 275 -5.66 0.68 -22.46
C ARG A 275 -7.00 1.15 -22.97
N ARG A 276 -8.07 0.72 -22.30
CA ARG A 276 -9.44 1.10 -22.61
C ARG A 276 -10.15 1.54 -21.34
N ASP A 277 -10.71 2.71 -21.37
CA ASP A 277 -11.50 3.25 -20.26
C ASP A 277 -12.73 2.39 -19.93
N ALA A 278 -13.27 1.68 -20.90
CA ALA A 278 -14.42 0.81 -20.75
C ALA A 278 -14.09 -0.60 -20.24
N GLU A 279 -12.82 -0.91 -19.94
CA GLU A 279 -12.51 -2.21 -19.34
C GLU A 279 -13.28 -2.40 -18.02
N PRO A 280 -13.90 -3.58 -17.80
CA PRO A 280 -14.79 -3.79 -16.65
C PRO A 280 -14.15 -3.52 -15.29
N ALA A 281 -12.86 -3.81 -15.11
CA ALA A 281 -12.16 -3.50 -13.87
C ALA A 281 -11.97 -1.99 -13.69
N ALA A 282 -11.64 -1.27 -14.76
CA ALA A 282 -11.50 0.19 -14.71
C ALA A 282 -12.85 0.87 -14.43
N ALA A 283 -13.91 0.41 -15.08
CA ALA A 283 -15.26 0.92 -14.86
C ALA A 283 -15.73 0.72 -13.41
N LEU A 284 -15.49 -0.46 -12.83
CA LEU A 284 -15.81 -0.78 -11.44
C LEU A 284 -15.06 0.14 -10.48
N LEU A 285 -13.74 0.28 -10.63
CA LEU A 285 -12.94 1.13 -9.76
C LEU A 285 -13.33 2.61 -9.88
N ARG A 286 -13.66 3.10 -11.07
CA ARG A 286 -14.15 4.47 -11.27
C ARG A 286 -15.50 4.70 -10.59
N ALA A 287 -16.45 3.78 -10.72
CA ALA A 287 -17.74 3.88 -10.03
C ALA A 287 -17.52 3.96 -8.51
N ALA A 288 -16.70 3.09 -7.96
CA ALA A 288 -16.39 3.10 -6.52
C ALA A 288 -15.70 4.39 -6.05
N LEU A 289 -14.79 4.96 -6.84
CA LEU A 289 -14.13 6.23 -6.53
C LEU A 289 -15.11 7.41 -6.55
N LEU A 290 -16.09 7.41 -7.44
CA LEU A 290 -17.13 8.44 -7.52
C LEU A 290 -18.12 8.34 -6.35
N ASP A 291 -18.51 7.13 -5.95
CA ASP A 291 -19.37 6.89 -4.79
C ASP A 291 -18.71 7.38 -3.49
N CYS A 292 -17.41 7.14 -3.31
CA CYS A 292 -16.65 7.65 -2.18
C CYS A 292 -16.63 9.19 -2.11
N ARG A 293 -16.61 9.89 -3.25
CA ARG A 293 -16.72 11.37 -3.27
C ARG A 293 -18.07 11.87 -2.81
N GLY A 294 -19.15 11.19 -3.19
CA GLY A 294 -20.53 11.55 -2.79
C GLY A 294 -20.75 11.43 -1.29
N ALA A 295 -20.16 10.43 -0.66
CA ALA A 295 -20.25 10.20 0.79
C ALA A 295 -19.39 11.15 1.64
N GLY A 296 -18.30 11.69 1.09
CA GLY A 296 -17.36 12.60 1.78
C GLY A 296 -17.72 14.08 1.74
N GLY A 297 -18.67 14.49 0.93
CA GLY A 297 -19.10 15.89 0.78
C GLY A 297 -19.98 16.44 1.90
N GLY A 298 -20.24 15.65 2.94
CA GLY A 298 -21.14 16.01 4.05
C GLY A 298 -20.51 16.06 5.44
N ARG A 299 -19.16 16.14 5.56
CA ARG A 299 -18.50 16.28 6.87
C ARG A 299 -17.53 17.43 6.89
#